data_66daaa9ad6569a05bfe09ad5ec39f831
#
_entry.id   66daaa9ad6569a05bfe09ad5ec39f831
#
_cell.length_a   1.000
_cell.length_b   1.000
_cell.length_c   1.000
_cell.angle_alpha   90.00
_cell.angle_beta   90.00
_cell.angle_gamma   90.00
#
_symmetry.space_group_name_H-M   'P 1'
#
loop_
_entity.id
_entity.type
_entity.pdbx_description
1 polymer ?
#
loop_
_entity_poly.entity_id
_entity_poly.type
_entity_poly.pdbx_seq_one_letter_code
_entity_poly.pdbx_strand_id
1 'polypeptide(L)'
;MNKTAVQAGAYLHHLAFESSNPARLATFYSNAMDMDVTQLSHSEWRCEGPGRRMIVVPGTDKQLAYAGFACRDQAGLTALRLRAQQEGLEILDSPSPYFQPDAFALCDPNGQTLCFGLAKLAQNHRAGL
;
A
#
# COMPACT_ATOMS: atom_id res chain seq x y z
N MET A 1 9.85 -23.00 3.10
CA MET A 1 10.65 -22.39 4.17
C MET A 1 10.13 -20.99 4.45
N ASN A 2 10.01 -20.64 5.72
CA ASN A 2 9.48 -19.33 6.10
C ASN A 2 10.57 -18.28 6.01
N LYS A 3 10.14 -17.08 5.64
CA LYS A 3 11.06 -15.95 5.49
C LYS A 3 10.54 -14.76 6.27
N THR A 4 11.46 -13.96 6.80
CA THR A 4 11.11 -12.62 7.29
C THR A 4 10.81 -11.71 6.09
N ALA A 5 10.29 -10.52 6.35
CA ALA A 5 9.99 -9.59 5.26
C ALA A 5 11.23 -9.27 4.42
N VAL A 6 12.37 -9.06 5.07
CA VAL A 6 13.62 -8.78 4.35
C VAL A 6 14.03 -9.97 3.49
N GLN A 7 13.95 -11.19 4.05
CA GLN A 7 14.32 -12.39 3.32
C GLN A 7 13.37 -12.67 2.16
N ALA A 8 12.10 -12.28 2.29
CA ALA A 8 11.11 -12.43 1.23
C ALA A 8 11.27 -11.37 0.14
N GLY A 9 12.21 -10.45 0.28
CA GLY A 9 12.43 -9.38 -0.67
C GLY A 9 11.35 -8.31 -0.65
N ALA A 10 10.68 -8.14 0.48
CA ALA A 10 9.65 -7.11 0.61
C ALA A 10 10.30 -5.73 0.63
N TYR A 11 9.67 -4.79 -0.07
CA TYR A 11 10.13 -3.41 -0.11
C TYR A 11 8.93 -2.47 -0.02
N LEU A 12 9.16 -1.27 0.50
CA LEU A 12 8.10 -0.27 0.62
C LEU A 12 7.64 0.13 -0.77
N HIS A 13 6.37 -0.10 -1.06
CA HIS A 13 5.78 0.15 -2.36
C HIS A 13 4.94 1.42 -2.37
N HIS A 14 4.14 1.63 -1.33
CA HIS A 14 3.27 2.81 -1.23
C HIS A 14 2.86 3.07 0.20
N LEU A 15 2.34 4.28 0.42
CA LEU A 15 1.77 4.69 1.71
C LEU A 15 0.34 5.15 1.48
N ALA A 16 -0.51 4.97 2.48
CA ALA A 16 -1.85 5.51 2.46
C ALA A 16 -2.01 6.46 3.64
N PHE A 17 -2.48 7.67 3.34
CA PHE A 17 -2.67 8.72 4.34
C PHE A 17 -4.14 9.02 4.52
N GLU A 18 -4.53 9.30 5.76
CA GLU A 18 -5.88 9.75 6.05
C GLU A 18 -5.98 11.26 5.94
N SER A 19 -7.15 11.71 5.52
CA SER A 19 -7.45 13.14 5.45
C SER A 19 -8.92 13.37 5.74
N SER A 20 -9.23 14.45 6.44
CA SER A 20 -10.61 14.86 6.65
C SER A 20 -11.20 15.43 5.35
N ASN A 21 -10.37 15.74 4.36
CA ASN A 21 -10.80 16.20 3.04
C ASN A 21 -9.87 15.59 1.98
N PRO A 22 -10.09 14.33 1.60
CA PRO A 22 -9.19 13.65 0.67
C PRO A 22 -9.06 14.33 -0.69
N ALA A 23 -10.17 14.87 -1.23
CA ALA A 23 -10.14 15.54 -2.52
C ALA A 23 -9.22 16.76 -2.50
N ARG A 24 -9.27 17.52 -1.41
CA ARG A 24 -8.43 18.71 -1.26
C ARG A 24 -6.96 18.35 -1.17
N LEU A 25 -6.64 17.28 -0.43
CA LEU A 25 -5.26 16.82 -0.31
C LEU A 25 -4.75 16.31 -1.66
N ALA A 26 -5.57 15.56 -2.40
CA ALA A 26 -5.21 15.08 -3.72
C ALA A 26 -4.96 16.24 -4.68
N THR A 27 -5.79 17.28 -4.63
CA THR A 27 -5.62 18.49 -5.44
C THR A 27 -4.28 19.16 -5.14
N PHE A 28 -3.91 19.22 -3.86
CA PHE A 28 -2.62 19.77 -3.47
C PHE A 28 -1.47 18.98 -4.12
N TYR A 29 -1.53 17.64 -4.06
CA TYR A 29 -0.47 16.83 -4.65
C TYR A 29 -0.41 17.00 -6.17
N SER A 30 -1.55 17.16 -6.82
CA SER A 30 -1.57 17.42 -8.26
C SER A 30 -0.95 18.78 -8.59
N ASN A 31 -1.38 19.82 -7.90
CA ASN A 31 -1.02 21.20 -8.27
C ASN A 31 0.35 21.62 -7.77
N ALA A 32 0.69 21.25 -6.53
CA ALA A 32 1.93 21.71 -5.92
C ALA A 32 3.08 20.73 -6.12
N MET A 33 2.78 19.44 -6.24
CA MET A 33 3.80 18.39 -6.31
C MET A 33 3.87 17.73 -7.68
N ASP A 34 3.06 18.19 -8.62
CA ASP A 34 3.04 17.68 -10.00
C ASP A 34 2.86 16.16 -10.07
N MET A 35 2.02 15.62 -9.20
CA MET A 35 1.74 14.19 -9.19
C MET A 35 0.53 13.89 -10.07
N ASP A 36 0.51 12.69 -10.66
CA ASP A 36 -0.67 12.20 -11.37
C ASP A 36 -1.68 11.73 -10.34
N VAL A 37 -2.88 12.29 -10.41
CA VAL A 37 -3.93 12.00 -9.44
C VAL A 37 -5.09 11.30 -10.13
N THR A 38 -5.51 10.15 -9.60
CA THR A 38 -6.62 9.37 -10.11
C THR A 38 -7.60 9.12 -8.99
N GLN A 39 -8.88 9.42 -9.23
CA GLN A 39 -9.92 9.13 -8.26
C GLN A 39 -10.24 7.64 -8.30
N LEU A 40 -10.19 6.99 -7.13
CA LEU A 40 -10.48 5.55 -7.00
C LEU A 40 -11.93 5.31 -6.60
N SER A 41 -12.47 6.20 -5.77
CA SER A 41 -13.87 6.16 -5.35
C SER A 41 -14.27 7.60 -5.04
N HIS A 42 -15.50 7.80 -4.58
CA HIS A 42 -15.94 9.16 -4.28
C HIS A 42 -15.10 9.84 -3.19
N SER A 43 -14.36 9.06 -2.38
CA SER A 43 -13.59 9.59 -1.26
C SER A 43 -12.13 9.16 -1.23
N GLU A 44 -11.68 8.39 -2.23
CA GLU A 44 -10.31 7.88 -2.25
C GLU A 44 -9.60 8.23 -3.54
N TRP A 45 -8.32 8.54 -3.41
CA TRP A 45 -7.51 9.05 -4.51
C TRP A 45 -6.15 8.37 -4.54
N ARG A 46 -5.64 8.15 -5.74
CA ARG A 46 -4.29 7.65 -5.96
C ARG A 46 -3.44 8.79 -6.51
N CYS A 47 -2.29 9.03 -5.88
CA CYS A 47 -1.37 10.08 -6.27
C CYS A 47 -0.03 9.44 -6.58
N GLU A 48 0.47 9.62 -7.81
CA GLU A 48 1.70 8.98 -8.26
C GLU A 48 2.65 9.99 -8.88
N GLY A 49 3.93 9.83 -8.58
CA GLY A 49 5.02 10.57 -9.22
C GLY A 49 6.23 9.66 -9.32
N PRO A 50 7.34 10.14 -9.87
CA PRO A 50 8.54 9.30 -10.00
C PRO A 50 8.97 8.76 -8.63
N GLY A 51 8.98 7.44 -8.51
CA GLY A 51 9.38 6.78 -7.27
C GLY A 51 8.44 6.95 -6.10
N ARG A 52 7.24 7.49 -6.32
CA ARG A 52 6.28 7.76 -5.24
C ARG A 52 4.91 7.25 -5.60
N ARG A 53 4.31 6.54 -4.67
CA ARG A 53 2.93 6.04 -4.79
C ARG A 53 2.23 6.27 -3.47
N MET A 54 1.13 7.00 -3.51
CA MET A 54 0.35 7.32 -2.32
C MET A 54 -1.12 7.11 -2.58
N ILE A 55 -1.82 6.69 -1.53
CA ILE A 55 -3.28 6.64 -1.51
C ILE A 55 -3.74 7.65 -0.47
N VAL A 56 -4.78 8.41 -0.79
CA VAL A 56 -5.42 9.31 0.17
C VAL A 56 -6.81 8.77 0.45
N VAL A 57 -7.10 8.56 1.73
CA VAL A 57 -8.39 8.00 2.17
C VAL A 57 -9.01 8.91 3.22
N PRO A 58 -10.34 8.82 3.43
CA PRO A 58 -10.97 9.63 4.47
C PRO A 58 -10.54 9.17 5.87
N GLY A 59 -10.41 10.11 6.78
CA GLY A 59 -10.04 9.81 8.15
C GLY A 59 -9.50 11.04 8.87
N THR A 60 -8.62 10.79 9.82
CA THR A 60 -8.04 11.85 10.65
C THR A 60 -6.81 12.44 9.95
N ASP A 61 -6.75 13.76 9.87
CA ASP A 61 -5.61 14.44 9.24
C ASP A 61 -4.29 14.01 9.87
N LYS A 62 -3.26 13.90 9.01
CA LYS A 62 -1.88 13.61 9.42
C LYS A 62 -1.69 12.19 9.98
N GLN A 63 -2.61 11.30 9.69
CA GLN A 63 -2.48 9.90 10.10
C GLN A 63 -2.10 9.03 8.91
N LEU A 64 -1.27 8.03 9.16
CA LEU A 64 -0.97 7.00 8.18
C LEU A 64 -2.02 5.91 8.32
N ALA A 65 -2.76 5.65 7.23
CA ALA A 65 -3.76 4.59 7.25
C ALA A 65 -3.10 3.22 7.19
N TYR A 66 -2.13 3.07 6.29
CA TYR A 66 -1.34 1.84 6.19
C TYR A 66 -0.09 2.08 5.35
N ALA A 67 0.89 1.18 5.50
CA ALA A 67 2.06 1.10 4.63
C ALA A 67 1.96 -0.18 3.81
N GLY A 68 2.24 -0.09 2.52
CA GLY A 68 2.18 -1.23 1.62
C GLY A 68 3.57 -1.69 1.21
N PHE A 69 3.86 -2.96 1.44
CA PHE A 69 5.13 -3.59 1.08
C PHE A 69 4.88 -4.63 0.00
N ALA A 70 5.57 -4.50 -1.12
CA ALA A 70 5.47 -5.47 -2.19
C ALA A 70 6.52 -6.55 -2.01
N CYS A 71 6.10 -7.80 -2.19
CA CYS A 71 7.02 -8.92 -2.28
C CYS A 71 7.43 -9.13 -3.73
N ARG A 72 8.61 -9.68 -3.96
CA ARG A 72 9.14 -9.83 -5.32
C ARG A 72 8.45 -10.94 -6.08
N ASP A 73 7.99 -11.98 -5.38
CA ASP A 73 7.35 -13.12 -6.03
C ASP A 73 6.37 -13.80 -5.07
N GLN A 74 5.60 -14.72 -5.62
CA GLN A 74 4.59 -15.45 -4.86
C GLN A 74 5.20 -16.28 -3.75
N ALA A 75 6.36 -16.90 -4.01
CA ALA A 75 7.02 -17.71 -3.00
C ALA A 75 7.40 -16.88 -1.78
N GLY A 76 7.88 -15.66 -1.99
CA GLY A 76 8.20 -14.75 -0.91
C GLY A 76 6.98 -14.35 -0.11
N LEU A 77 5.88 -14.04 -0.79
CA LEU A 77 4.65 -13.68 -0.11
C LEU A 77 4.09 -14.83 0.72
N THR A 78 4.07 -16.03 0.14
CA THR A 78 3.60 -17.24 0.85
C THR A 78 4.45 -17.52 2.08
N ALA A 79 5.77 -17.43 1.94
CA ALA A 79 6.69 -17.68 3.05
C ALA A 79 6.50 -16.66 4.18
N LEU A 80 6.28 -15.40 3.82
CA LEU A 80 6.06 -14.34 4.79
C LEU A 80 4.75 -14.56 5.54
N ARG A 81 3.69 -14.96 4.83
CA ARG A 81 2.40 -15.26 5.46
C ARG A 81 2.52 -16.42 6.45
N LEU A 82 3.23 -17.47 6.07
CA LEU A 82 3.47 -18.59 6.97
C LEU A 82 4.25 -18.17 8.20
N ARG A 83 5.26 -17.33 8.04
CA ARG A 83 6.02 -16.81 9.17
C ARG A 83 5.12 -16.04 10.13
N ALA A 84 4.27 -15.19 9.59
CA ALA A 84 3.34 -14.42 10.41
C ALA A 84 2.39 -15.34 11.20
N GLN A 85 1.88 -16.37 10.55
CA GLN A 85 1.00 -17.34 11.21
C GLN A 85 1.73 -18.11 12.32
N GLN A 86 2.97 -18.47 12.10
CA GLN A 86 3.78 -19.16 13.10
C GLN A 86 4.10 -18.28 14.30
N GLU A 87 4.21 -16.98 14.07
CA GLU A 87 4.42 -16.02 15.16
C GLU A 87 3.14 -15.65 15.89
N GLY A 88 2.02 -16.25 15.50
CA GLY A 88 0.75 -16.02 16.16
C GLY A 88 0.08 -14.70 15.78
N LEU A 89 0.49 -14.09 14.69
CA LEU A 89 -0.08 -12.82 14.26
C LEU A 89 -1.40 -13.05 13.53
N GLU A 90 -2.33 -12.15 13.76
CA GLU A 90 -3.62 -12.19 13.07
C GLU A 90 -3.44 -11.72 11.63
N ILE A 91 -3.91 -12.54 10.68
CA ILE A 91 -3.86 -12.21 9.27
C ILE A 91 -5.15 -11.48 8.91
N LEU A 92 -5.02 -10.26 8.42
CA LEU A 92 -6.14 -9.39 8.05
C LEU A 92 -6.19 -9.23 6.55
N ASP A 93 -7.34 -8.79 6.04
CA ASP A 93 -7.47 -8.45 4.63
C ASP A 93 -6.69 -7.18 4.33
N SER A 94 -6.07 -7.14 3.16
CA SER A 94 -5.35 -5.94 2.72
C SER A 94 -6.33 -4.90 2.18
N PRO A 95 -6.27 -3.65 2.66
CA PRO A 95 -7.08 -2.58 2.11
C PRO A 95 -6.48 -1.96 0.84
N SER A 96 -5.28 -2.39 0.43
CA SER A 96 -4.57 -1.70 -0.64
C SER A 96 -5.10 -2.06 -2.03
N PRO A 97 -5.42 -1.05 -2.86
CA PRO A 97 -5.82 -1.29 -4.24
C PRO A 97 -4.65 -1.61 -5.17
N TYR A 98 -3.41 -1.47 -4.69
CA TYR A 98 -2.23 -1.74 -5.51
C TYR A 98 -1.87 -3.22 -5.60
N PHE A 99 -2.41 -4.05 -4.72
CA PHE A 99 -1.97 -5.44 -4.62
C PHE A 99 -2.97 -6.43 -5.22
N GLN A 100 -2.45 -7.57 -5.65
CA GLN A 100 -3.25 -8.69 -6.14
C GLN A 100 -4.06 -9.29 -4.99
N PRO A 101 -5.09 -10.11 -5.31
CA PRO A 101 -6.05 -10.56 -4.28
C PRO A 101 -5.49 -11.36 -3.11
N ASP A 102 -4.34 -11.99 -3.27
CA ASP A 102 -3.77 -12.79 -2.20
C ASP A 102 -2.95 -11.97 -1.18
N ALA A 103 -2.99 -10.65 -1.29
CA ALA A 103 -2.36 -9.78 -0.30
C ALA A 103 -3.04 -9.91 1.06
N PHE A 104 -2.28 -9.58 2.09
CA PHE A 104 -2.80 -9.61 3.46
C PHE A 104 -2.21 -8.44 4.25
N ALA A 105 -2.74 -8.24 5.45
CA ALA A 105 -2.28 -7.17 6.33
C ALA A 105 -2.04 -7.69 7.73
N LEU A 106 -1.16 -7.02 8.43
CA LEU A 106 -0.83 -7.26 9.83
C LEU A 106 -0.87 -5.93 10.57
N CYS A 107 -1.13 -5.99 11.87
CA CYS A 107 -0.96 -4.81 12.72
C CYS A 107 0.33 -4.96 13.52
N ASP A 108 1.12 -3.88 13.59
CA ASP A 108 2.27 -3.87 14.46
C ASP A 108 1.83 -3.59 15.92
N PRO A 109 2.75 -3.69 16.89
CA PRO A 109 2.39 -3.47 18.31
C PRO A 109 1.82 -2.09 18.61
N ASN A 110 2.08 -1.10 17.75
CA ASN A 110 1.53 0.25 17.93
C ASN A 110 0.19 0.44 17.22
N GLY A 111 -0.36 -0.64 16.64
CA GLY A 111 -1.63 -0.58 15.94
C GLY A 111 -1.54 -0.11 14.49
N GLN A 112 -0.33 0.04 13.95
CA GLN A 112 -0.16 0.47 12.57
C GLN A 112 -0.37 -0.71 11.63
N THR A 113 -1.15 -0.49 10.57
CA THR A 113 -1.45 -1.53 9.57
C THR A 113 -0.34 -1.61 8.53
N LEU A 114 0.16 -2.81 8.32
CA LEU A 114 1.16 -3.11 7.31
C LEU A 114 0.57 -4.11 6.32
N CYS A 115 0.58 -3.76 5.04
CA CYS A 115 0.03 -4.60 3.97
C CYS A 115 1.18 -5.24 3.19
N PHE A 116 1.00 -6.49 2.81
CA PHE A 116 2.00 -7.24 2.04
C PHE A 116 1.31 -7.89 0.86
N GLY A 117 1.91 -7.79 -0.32
CA GLY A 117 1.31 -8.38 -1.50
C GLY A 117 2.21 -8.32 -2.71
N LEU A 118 1.69 -8.82 -3.83
CA LEU A 118 2.32 -8.67 -5.13
C LEU A 118 1.65 -7.50 -5.83
N ALA A 119 2.46 -6.59 -6.34
CA ALA A 119 1.95 -5.41 -7.02
C ALA A 119 1.20 -5.84 -8.29
N LYS A 120 0.08 -5.20 -8.56
CA LYS A 120 -0.60 -5.36 -9.85
C LYS A 120 0.27 -4.73 -10.92
N LEU A 121 0.16 -5.25 -12.14
CA LEU A 121 0.80 -4.61 -13.28
C LEU A 121 0.29 -3.17 -13.40
N ALA A 122 1.20 -2.25 -13.64
CA ALA A 122 0.83 -0.86 -13.77
C ALA A 122 -0.22 -0.70 -14.86
N GLN A 123 -1.29 0.03 -14.55
CA GLN A 123 -2.18 0.54 -15.56
C GLN A 123 -1.41 1.64 -16.25
N ASN A 124 -0.78 1.29 -17.32
CA ASN A 124 0.25 2.17 -17.82
C ASN A 124 -0.30 3.19 -18.80
N HIS A 125 -1.14 4.06 -18.29
CA HIS A 125 -1.55 5.24 -19.02
C HIS A 125 -0.37 6.15 -19.34
N ARG A 126 0.75 5.92 -18.69
CA ARG A 126 2.01 6.56 -18.99
C ARG A 126 2.93 5.60 -19.73
N ALA A 127 2.31 4.76 -20.53
CA ALA A 127 3.01 3.72 -21.27
C ALA A 127 4.13 4.32 -22.09
N GLY A 128 5.21 3.60 -22.17
CA GLY A 128 6.37 4.08 -22.90
C GLY A 128 7.31 4.90 -22.03
N LEU A 129 6.91 5.12 -20.85
CA LEU A 129 7.78 5.80 -19.90
C LEU A 129 8.84 4.85 -19.41
#